data_75b88a12100fc3ac18365bca8e2e7640
#
_entry.id   75b88a12100fc3ac18365bca8e2e7640
#
_cell.length_a   1.000
_cell.length_b   1.000
_cell.length_c   1.000
_cell.angle_alpha   90.00
_cell.angle_beta   90.00
_cell.angle_gamma   90.00
#
_symmetry.space_group_name_H-M   'P 1'
#
loop_
_entity.id
_entity.type
_entity.pdbx_description
1 polymer ?
#
loop_
_entity_poly.entity_id
_entity_poly.type
_entity_poly.pdbx_seq_one_letter_code
_entity_poly.pdbx_strand_id
1 'polypeptide(L)'
;MRSRTSSDPAVTREFAIEIARTLSDSKCSEVVLLDVRGRSQIADYVVIASGTSQRQMRSAAQDVEDLGKSRGQHPFRTTADEGSTWIVVDFVEIVAHLFEPDQRLYYDLELLHADGKRVDWRRPEGEGPAARTVRGPIGKAER
;
A
#
# COMPACT_ATOMS: atom_id res chain seq x y z
N MET A 1 -2.50 -19.11 13.08
CA MET A 1 -1.23 -18.42 13.04
C MET A 1 -0.89 -17.97 11.62
N ARG A 2 -0.38 -16.82 11.49
CA ARG A 2 -0.03 -16.30 10.18
C ARG A 2 1.23 -16.99 9.69
N SER A 3 1.24 -17.30 8.42
CA SER A 3 2.41 -17.90 7.80
C SER A 3 3.09 -16.88 6.92
N ARG A 4 4.38 -16.81 7.01
CA ARG A 4 5.15 -15.88 6.19
C ARG A 4 6.17 -16.60 5.35
N THR A 5 5.88 -17.84 5.03
CA THR A 5 6.94 -18.65 4.49
C THR A 5 6.87 -18.91 3.02
N SER A 6 5.77 -18.63 2.38
CA SER A 6 5.61 -19.17 1.06
C SER A 6 6.04 -18.25 -0.05
N SER A 7 6.26 -16.99 0.21
CA SER A 7 6.48 -16.05 -0.88
C SER A 7 7.94 -15.96 -1.25
N ASP A 8 8.19 -15.93 -2.53
CA ASP A 8 9.51 -15.61 -3.06
C ASP A 8 9.83 -14.17 -2.66
N PRO A 9 10.98 -13.92 -2.04
CA PRO A 9 11.35 -12.57 -1.61
C PRO A 9 11.29 -11.54 -2.73
N ALA A 10 11.66 -11.91 -3.95
CA ALA A 10 11.62 -10.97 -5.06
C ALA A 10 10.18 -10.62 -5.44
N VAL A 11 9.27 -11.59 -5.37
CA VAL A 11 7.87 -11.36 -5.67
C VAL A 11 7.23 -10.47 -4.59
N THR A 12 7.57 -10.71 -3.33
CA THR A 12 7.06 -9.90 -2.23
C THR A 12 7.51 -8.45 -2.37
N ARG A 13 8.79 -8.24 -2.69
CA ARG A 13 9.33 -6.89 -2.87
C ARG A 13 8.63 -6.19 -4.02
N GLU A 14 8.45 -6.88 -5.13
CA GLU A 14 7.80 -6.30 -6.29
C GLU A 14 6.35 -5.92 -5.98
N PHE A 15 5.65 -6.78 -5.25
CA PHE A 15 4.27 -6.51 -4.87
C PHE A 15 4.21 -5.26 -3.95
N ALA A 16 5.15 -5.14 -3.02
CA ALA A 16 5.20 -3.96 -2.15
C ALA A 16 5.41 -2.68 -2.97
N ILE A 17 6.28 -2.74 -3.96
CA ILE A 17 6.51 -1.59 -4.85
C ILE A 17 5.24 -1.25 -5.62
N GLU A 18 4.53 -2.27 -6.10
CA GLU A 18 3.29 -2.03 -6.84
C GLU A 18 2.20 -1.44 -5.95
N ILE A 19 2.16 -1.84 -4.69
CA ILE A 19 1.20 -1.25 -3.75
C ILE A 19 1.50 0.25 -3.59
N ALA A 20 2.77 0.61 -3.41
CA ALA A 20 3.15 2.01 -3.25
C ALA A 20 2.78 2.81 -4.50
N ARG A 21 3.04 2.24 -5.69
CA ARG A 21 2.68 2.90 -6.95
C ARG A 21 1.17 3.07 -7.09
N THR A 22 0.41 2.06 -6.69
CA THR A 22 -1.04 2.13 -6.74
C THR A 22 -1.58 3.23 -5.84
N LEU A 23 -1.02 3.37 -4.64
CA LEU A 23 -1.44 4.44 -3.74
C LEU A 23 -1.11 5.81 -4.31
N SER A 24 0.05 5.95 -4.91
CA SER A 24 0.41 7.21 -5.57
C SER A 24 -0.52 7.52 -6.73
N ASP A 25 -0.83 6.51 -7.54
CA ASP A 25 -1.75 6.67 -8.67
C ASP A 25 -3.16 7.03 -8.19
N SER A 26 -3.52 6.58 -6.99
CA SER A 26 -4.84 6.82 -6.40
C SER A 26 -4.89 8.14 -5.64
N LYS A 27 -3.93 9.01 -5.87
CA LYS A 27 -3.89 10.37 -5.33
C LYS A 27 -3.51 10.45 -3.86
N CYS A 28 -2.89 9.43 -3.32
CA CYS A 28 -2.27 9.53 -2.01
C CYS A 28 -0.96 10.30 -2.13
N SER A 29 -0.59 10.99 -1.08
CA SER A 29 0.64 11.76 -1.05
C SER A 29 1.59 11.19 -0.01
N GLU A 30 2.84 11.61 -0.07
CA GLU A 30 3.87 11.23 0.90
C GLU A 30 3.93 9.72 1.05
N VAL A 31 3.94 9.00 -0.08
CA VAL A 31 3.98 7.55 -0.06
C VAL A 31 5.39 7.10 0.27
N VAL A 32 5.51 6.28 1.31
CA VAL A 32 6.80 5.76 1.76
C VAL A 32 6.71 4.24 1.79
N LEU A 33 7.71 3.59 1.25
CA LEU A 33 7.84 2.13 1.30
C LEU A 33 9.09 1.80 2.10
N LEU A 34 8.92 0.99 3.15
CA LEU A 34 10.01 0.62 4.04
C LEU A 34 10.22 -0.88 4.01
N ASP A 35 11.48 -1.27 3.85
CA ASP A 35 11.91 -2.66 4.01
C ASP A 35 12.25 -2.84 5.48
N VAL A 36 11.44 -3.62 6.18
CA VAL A 36 11.62 -3.85 7.62
C VAL A 36 11.98 -5.30 7.90
N ARG A 37 12.44 -6.02 6.89
CA ARG A 37 12.85 -7.42 7.06
C ARG A 37 13.99 -7.51 8.06
N GLY A 38 13.85 -8.46 8.98
CA GLY A 38 14.87 -8.65 10.01
C GLY A 38 14.77 -7.64 11.16
N ARG A 39 13.90 -6.64 11.03
CA ARG A 39 13.71 -5.62 12.07
C ARG A 39 12.32 -5.67 12.67
N SER A 40 11.34 -6.12 11.90
CA SER A 40 9.98 -6.27 12.37
C SER A 40 9.63 -7.75 12.39
N GLN A 41 8.92 -8.17 13.42
CA GLN A 41 8.42 -9.52 13.46
C GLN A 41 7.02 -9.62 12.88
N ILE A 42 6.46 -8.51 12.47
CA ILE A 42 5.08 -8.46 12.00
C ILE A 42 5.00 -8.50 10.48
N ALA A 43 5.90 -7.83 9.81
CA ALA A 43 5.84 -7.73 8.35
C ALA A 43 7.24 -7.61 7.77
N ASP A 44 7.35 -7.82 6.46
CA ASP A 44 8.59 -7.62 5.73
C ASP A 44 8.66 -6.22 5.14
N TYR A 45 7.51 -5.66 4.77
CA TYR A 45 7.45 -4.32 4.17
C TYR A 45 6.27 -3.56 4.78
N VAL A 46 6.46 -2.27 4.93
CA VAL A 46 5.42 -1.37 5.41
C VAL A 46 5.30 -0.24 4.39
N VAL A 47 4.07 0.04 3.96
CA VAL A 47 3.78 1.16 3.08
C VAL A 47 2.96 2.16 3.88
N ILE A 48 3.34 3.43 3.84
CA ILE A 48 2.62 4.48 4.57
C ILE A 48 2.29 5.57 3.56
N ALA A 49 1.05 6.01 3.56
CA ALA A 49 0.61 7.05 2.64
C ALA A 49 -0.41 7.95 3.31
N SER A 50 -0.52 9.17 2.81
CA SER A 50 -1.52 10.12 3.30
C SER A 50 -2.63 10.27 2.27
N GLY A 51 -3.86 10.26 2.74
CA GLY A 51 -5.01 10.50 1.89
C GLY A 51 -5.51 11.92 2.04
N THR A 52 -6.48 12.28 1.20
CA THR A 52 -7.04 13.63 1.20
C THR A 52 -8.41 13.70 1.83
N SER A 53 -9.14 12.60 1.86
CA SER A 53 -10.47 12.55 2.45
C SER A 53 -10.78 11.10 2.79
N GLN A 54 -11.77 10.91 3.62
CA GLN A 54 -12.25 9.60 3.98
C GLN A 54 -12.63 8.79 2.73
N ARG A 55 -13.35 9.44 1.82
CA ARG A 55 -13.79 8.79 0.61
C ARG A 55 -12.62 8.38 -0.27
N GLN A 56 -11.66 9.29 -0.44
CA GLN A 56 -10.49 9.02 -1.26
C GLN A 56 -9.67 7.88 -0.65
N MET A 57 -9.52 7.87 0.68
CA MET A 57 -8.76 6.83 1.34
C MET A 57 -9.41 5.46 1.18
N ARG A 58 -10.74 5.40 1.28
CA ARG A 58 -11.43 4.12 1.08
C ARG A 58 -11.29 3.64 -0.36
N SER A 59 -11.33 4.57 -1.30
CA SER A 59 -11.13 4.22 -2.70
C SER A 59 -9.71 3.71 -2.95
N ALA A 60 -8.72 4.37 -2.37
CA ALA A 60 -7.33 3.95 -2.52
C ALA A 60 -7.10 2.57 -1.90
N ALA A 61 -7.70 2.33 -0.73
CA ALA A 61 -7.60 1.01 -0.09
C ALA A 61 -8.23 -0.07 -0.97
N GLN A 62 -9.35 0.24 -1.61
CA GLN A 62 -9.99 -0.70 -2.52
C GLN A 62 -9.09 -0.99 -3.72
N ASP A 63 -8.42 0.03 -4.23
CA ASP A 63 -7.49 -0.17 -5.35
C ASP A 63 -6.36 -1.10 -4.96
N VAL A 64 -5.85 -0.99 -3.74
CA VAL A 64 -4.80 -1.88 -3.25
C VAL A 64 -5.34 -3.31 -3.11
N GLU A 65 -6.55 -3.47 -2.59
CA GLU A 65 -7.15 -4.79 -2.49
C GLU A 65 -7.34 -5.42 -3.87
N ASP A 66 -7.79 -4.63 -4.83
CA ASP A 66 -8.00 -5.11 -6.19
C ASP A 66 -6.67 -5.52 -6.83
N LEU A 67 -5.63 -4.76 -6.60
CA LEU A 67 -4.30 -5.11 -7.08
C LEU A 67 -3.88 -6.47 -6.51
N GLY A 68 -4.06 -6.66 -5.22
CA GLY A 68 -3.71 -7.92 -4.59
C GLY A 68 -4.47 -9.07 -5.20
N LYS A 69 -5.77 -8.92 -5.36
CA LYS A 69 -6.60 -9.97 -5.92
C LYS A 69 -6.16 -10.33 -7.34
N SER A 70 -5.80 -9.33 -8.12
CA SER A 70 -5.37 -9.57 -9.50
C SER A 70 -4.06 -10.34 -9.57
N ARG A 71 -3.30 -10.36 -8.48
CA ARG A 71 -2.04 -11.09 -8.40
C ARG A 71 -2.15 -12.36 -7.56
N GLY A 72 -3.37 -12.73 -7.19
CA GLY A 72 -3.58 -13.90 -6.34
C GLY A 72 -3.17 -13.68 -4.90
N GLN A 73 -3.00 -12.41 -4.50
CA GLN A 73 -2.60 -12.05 -3.15
C GLN A 73 -3.78 -11.38 -2.46
N HIS A 74 -4.63 -12.18 -1.87
CA HIS A 74 -5.81 -11.62 -1.20
C HIS A 74 -5.41 -11.01 0.13
N PRO A 75 -5.97 -9.87 0.52
CA PRO A 75 -5.65 -9.30 1.83
C PRO A 75 -6.09 -10.25 2.94
N PHE A 76 -5.27 -10.34 3.96
CA PHE A 76 -5.62 -11.08 5.15
C PHE A 76 -6.73 -10.35 5.90
N ARG A 77 -6.64 -9.02 5.94
CA ARG A 77 -7.61 -8.21 6.66
C ARG A 77 -7.47 -6.76 6.23
N THR A 78 -8.59 -6.06 6.16
CA THR A 78 -8.61 -4.61 6.01
C THR A 78 -9.38 -4.04 7.19
N THR A 79 -8.79 -3.09 7.89
CA THR A 79 -9.45 -2.46 9.04
C THR A 79 -9.40 -0.95 8.88
N ALA A 80 -10.34 -0.29 9.51
CA ALA A 80 -10.37 1.17 9.53
C ALA A 80 -10.91 1.61 10.89
N ASP A 81 -10.39 2.74 11.38
CA ASP A 81 -10.93 3.32 12.59
C ASP A 81 -12.28 3.98 12.29
N GLU A 82 -12.95 4.40 13.31
CA GLU A 82 -14.17 5.15 13.17
C GLU A 82 -13.84 6.43 12.43
N GLY A 83 -14.54 6.76 11.39
CA GLY A 83 -14.25 7.93 10.58
C GLY A 83 -13.27 7.68 9.45
N SER A 84 -12.68 6.50 9.41
CA SER A 84 -11.74 6.11 8.34
C SER A 84 -10.57 7.09 8.21
N THR A 85 -10.00 7.49 9.34
CA THR A 85 -8.82 8.37 9.34
C THR A 85 -7.53 7.57 9.30
N TRP A 86 -7.64 6.26 9.52
CA TRP A 86 -6.51 5.34 9.46
C TRP A 86 -7.04 4.01 8.92
N ILE A 87 -6.62 3.63 7.73
CA ILE A 87 -7.03 2.37 7.12
C ILE A 87 -5.79 1.51 6.97
N VAL A 88 -5.92 0.24 7.33
CA VAL A 88 -4.80 -0.71 7.23
C VAL A 88 -5.24 -1.84 6.30
N VAL A 89 -4.46 -2.08 5.26
CA VAL A 89 -4.65 -3.24 4.38
C VAL A 89 -3.51 -4.19 4.66
N ASP A 90 -3.83 -5.33 5.25
CA ASP A 90 -2.84 -6.27 5.79
C ASP A 90 -2.76 -7.48 4.86
N PHE A 91 -1.60 -7.65 4.22
CA PHE A 91 -1.33 -8.83 3.37
C PHE A 91 -0.40 -9.82 4.07
N VAL A 92 -0.20 -9.67 5.36
CA VAL A 92 0.68 -10.50 6.19
C VAL A 92 2.16 -10.08 6.02
N GLU A 93 2.72 -10.25 4.84
CA GLU A 93 4.12 -9.87 4.61
C GLU A 93 4.28 -8.41 4.32
N ILE A 94 3.21 -7.77 3.89
CA ILE A 94 3.19 -6.34 3.58
C ILE A 94 1.98 -5.74 4.25
N VAL A 95 2.19 -4.64 4.95
CA VAL A 95 1.08 -3.92 5.59
C VAL A 95 1.08 -2.49 5.05
N ALA A 96 -0.04 -2.09 4.49
CA ALA A 96 -0.20 -0.73 3.97
C ALA A 96 -1.06 0.08 4.92
N HIS A 97 -0.56 1.25 5.30
CA HIS A 97 -1.24 2.18 6.20
C HIS A 97 -1.58 3.44 5.44
N LEU A 98 -2.85 3.79 5.45
CA LEU A 98 -3.32 5.04 4.87
C LEU A 98 -3.84 5.91 5.99
N PHE A 99 -3.35 7.13 6.08
CA PHE A 99 -3.69 8.05 7.14
C PHE A 99 -4.22 9.36 6.60
N GLU A 100 -5.16 9.94 7.32
CA GLU A 100 -5.37 11.38 7.20
C GLU A 100 -4.10 12.06 7.70
N PRO A 101 -3.67 13.18 7.11
CA PRO A 101 -2.36 13.75 7.47
C PRO A 101 -2.15 14.03 8.95
N ASP A 102 -3.17 14.51 9.66
CA ASP A 102 -3.02 14.80 11.08
C ASP A 102 -2.84 13.52 11.88
N GLN A 103 -3.53 12.46 11.51
CA GLN A 103 -3.39 11.17 12.18
C GLN A 103 -2.04 10.55 11.90
N ARG A 104 -1.50 10.77 10.72
CA ARG A 104 -0.18 10.27 10.37
C ARG A 104 0.87 10.89 11.29
N LEU A 105 0.77 12.19 11.53
CA LEU A 105 1.68 12.86 12.44
C LEU A 105 1.51 12.36 13.86
N TYR A 106 0.28 12.15 14.28
CA TYR A 106 0.00 11.72 15.63
C TYR A 106 0.58 10.35 15.94
N TYR A 107 0.37 9.37 15.04
CA TYR A 107 0.85 8.02 15.27
C TYR A 107 2.31 7.83 14.92
N ASP A 108 2.81 8.58 13.95
CA ASP A 108 4.23 8.62 13.59
C ASP A 108 4.82 7.22 13.41
N LEU A 109 4.20 6.42 12.56
CA LEU A 109 4.69 5.09 12.27
C LEU A 109 6.08 5.11 11.65
N GLU A 110 6.42 6.20 11.00
CA GLU A 110 7.75 6.33 10.39
C GLU A 110 8.83 6.33 11.46
N LEU A 111 8.56 6.90 12.62
CA LEU A 111 9.50 6.85 13.73
C LEU A 111 9.57 5.45 14.30
N LEU A 112 8.43 4.77 14.41
CA LEU A 112 8.40 3.41 14.90
C LEU A 112 9.22 2.47 14.02
N HIS A 113 9.26 2.75 12.72
CA HIS A 113 10.01 1.93 11.77
C HIS A 113 11.26 2.65 11.27
N ALA A 114 11.87 3.46 12.13
CA ALA A 114 13.00 4.30 11.71
C ALA A 114 14.21 3.49 11.24
N ASP A 115 14.37 2.25 11.74
CA ASP A 115 15.47 1.41 11.27
C ASP A 115 15.19 0.79 9.90
N GLY A 116 13.98 0.88 9.40
CA GLY A 116 13.65 0.32 8.10
C GLY A 116 14.38 1.06 7.00
N LYS A 117 14.62 0.37 5.91
CA LYS A 117 15.28 0.97 4.77
C LYS A 117 14.24 1.44 3.78
N ARG A 118 14.36 2.66 3.33
CA ARG A 118 13.47 3.18 2.31
C ARG A 118 13.75 2.49 0.99
N VAL A 119 12.68 2.10 0.32
CA VAL A 119 12.77 1.47 -0.99
C VAL A 119 12.21 2.46 -2.01
N ASP A 120 12.93 2.66 -3.08
CA ASP A 120 12.46 3.54 -4.14
C ASP A 120 11.40 2.80 -4.94
N TRP A 121 10.18 3.29 -4.90
CA TRP A 121 9.04 2.68 -5.57
C TRP A 121 8.65 3.45 -6.83
N ARG A 122 9.25 4.60 -7.05
CA ARG A 122 8.85 5.42 -8.19
C ARG A 122 9.17 4.71 -9.49
N ARG A 123 8.34 4.95 -10.48
CA ARG A 123 8.60 4.40 -11.79
C ARG A 123 9.80 5.08 -12.41
N PRO A 124 10.51 4.41 -13.30
CA PRO A 124 11.56 5.08 -14.04
C PRO A 124 10.99 6.30 -14.77
N GLU A 125 11.83 7.28 -14.97
CA GLU A 125 11.44 8.50 -15.63
C GLU A 125 10.87 8.18 -17.00
N GLY A 126 9.76 8.77 -17.34
CA GLY A 126 9.10 8.54 -18.62
C GLY A 126 8.05 7.46 -18.61
N GLU A 127 7.97 6.66 -17.54
CA GLU A 127 6.92 5.65 -17.44
C GLU A 127 5.73 6.21 -16.67
N GLY A 128 4.57 6.06 -17.22
CA GLY A 128 3.35 6.43 -16.53
C GLY A 128 2.78 5.27 -15.76
N PRO A 129 1.59 5.45 -15.17
CA PRO A 129 0.90 4.38 -14.48
C PRO A 129 0.64 3.21 -15.40
N ALA A 130 0.67 2.01 -14.85
CA ALA A 130 0.33 0.82 -15.61
C ALA A 130 -1.12 0.90 -16.06
N ALA A 131 -1.39 0.40 -17.24
CA ALA A 131 -2.75 0.36 -17.74
C ALA A 131 -3.56 -0.49 -16.80
N ARG A 132 -4.63 0.10 -16.23
CA ARG A 132 -5.47 -0.64 -15.38
C ARG A 132 -6.42 -1.38 -16.18
N THR A 133 -6.58 -2.55 -15.82
CA THR A 133 -7.60 -3.26 -16.42
C THR A 133 -8.80 -2.69 -15.95
N VAL A 134 -9.49 -2.34 -16.63
CA VAL A 134 -10.46 -1.82 -16.25
C VAL A 134 -11.26 -2.00 -15.31
N ARG A 135 -11.41 -1.30 -14.67
CA ARG A 135 -12.38 -1.32 -13.82
C ARG A 135 -13.44 -0.66 -14.38
N GLY A 136 -13.89 -1.08 -15.00
CA GLY A 136 -14.70 -0.50 -15.56
C GLY A 136 -14.76 0.33 -16.46
N PRO A 137 -15.35 0.63 -16.93
CA PRO A 137 -15.42 1.11 -17.89
C PRO A 137 -15.07 1.93 -18.34
N ILE A 138 -14.88 1.85 -18.29
CA ILE A 138 -14.60 2.46 -18.60
C ILE A 138 -14.39 2.69 -19.28
N GLY A 139 -14.49 2.46 -19.45
CA GLY A 139 -14.20 2.66 -19.99
C GLY A 139 -13.98 3.21 -20.58
N LYS A 140 -13.98 3.26 -20.81
CA LYS A 140 -13.68 3.73 -21.34
C LYS A 140 -12.99 4.11 -21.68
N ALA A 141 -12.87 3.89 -21.76
CA ALA A 141 -12.17 4.18 -21.94
C ALA A 141 -11.55 4.66 -22.45
N GLU A 142 -11.37 4.69 -22.56
CA GLU A 142 -10.78 5.08 -22.86
C GLU A 142 -10.38 5.62 -23.32
N ARG A 143 -10.36 5.82 -23.57
CA ARG A 143 -9.95 6.25 -24.06
C ARG A 143 -9.41 6.58 -24.37
#